data_35901e8c61278e432cad3af0078a5b37
#
_entry.id   35901e8c61278e432cad3af0078a5b37
#
_cell.length_a   1.000
_cell.length_b   1.000
_cell.length_c   1.000
_cell.angle_alpha   90.00
_cell.angle_beta   90.00
_cell.angle_gamma   90.00
#
_symmetry.space_group_name_H-M   'P 1'
#
loop_
_entity.id
_entity.type
_entity.pdbx_description
1 polymer ?
#
loop_
_entity_poly.entity_id
_entity_poly.type
_entity_poly.pdbx_seq_one_letter_code
_entity_poly.pdbx_strand_id
1 'polypeptide(L)'
;MRYSKLMKSGISTIFVFCLLVISPSCSSLKITTSWKAADAIVANYNKILVLGLTRDNDRSIQENMENHFVADLNELGYHAVGSISEYGPKLFENIDEASALQKLKNSGVDAIITIVLLDKERERKYVPGNIYYSPYGYYYNRFWGYRTAIYRRIYEPGYYVTDTKYFWESNLYDMRNMSQTLVYSVQSQSFDPASSERLGHQYGKLIVGDMVKKNVLQSTIISK
;
A
#
# COMPACT_ATOMS: atom_id res chain seq x y z
N MET A 1 -38.69 -34.47 -22.46
CA MET A 1 -38.76 -32.99 -22.51
C MET A 1 -38.57 -32.31 -21.16
N ARG A 2 -38.20 -33.01 -20.06
CA ARG A 2 -38.03 -32.46 -18.70
C ARG A 2 -36.59 -32.15 -18.33
N TYR A 3 -35.58 -32.71 -18.99
CA TYR A 3 -34.17 -32.54 -18.70
C TYR A 3 -33.54 -31.23 -19.24
N SER A 4 -34.11 -30.61 -20.28
CA SER A 4 -33.57 -29.39 -20.87
C SER A 4 -33.86 -28.13 -20.03
N LYS A 5 -34.88 -28.11 -19.19
CA LYS A 5 -35.20 -26.97 -18.31
C LYS A 5 -34.30 -26.91 -17.06
N LEU A 6 -33.87 -28.06 -16.52
CA LEU A 6 -32.97 -28.14 -15.36
C LEU A 6 -31.55 -27.70 -15.71
N MET A 7 -31.06 -28.03 -16.91
CA MET A 7 -29.72 -27.64 -17.36
C MET A 7 -29.61 -26.14 -17.62
N LYS A 8 -30.65 -25.48 -18.16
CA LYS A 8 -30.65 -24.03 -18.37
C LYS A 8 -30.72 -23.23 -17.06
N SER A 9 -31.40 -23.75 -16.05
CA SER A 9 -31.43 -23.11 -14.72
C SER A 9 -30.09 -23.19 -13.99
N GLY A 10 -29.37 -24.31 -14.06
CA GLY A 10 -28.06 -24.48 -13.45
C GLY A 10 -26.98 -23.57 -14.04
N ILE A 11 -26.97 -23.42 -15.37
CA ILE A 11 -26.00 -22.57 -16.06
C ILE A 11 -26.23 -21.08 -15.74
N SER A 12 -27.50 -20.65 -15.65
CA SER A 12 -27.84 -19.26 -15.27
C SER A 12 -27.41 -18.93 -13.85
N THR A 13 -27.56 -19.86 -12.92
CA THR A 13 -27.17 -19.66 -11.49
C THR A 13 -25.65 -19.61 -11.32
N ILE A 14 -24.90 -20.42 -12.07
CA ILE A 14 -23.43 -20.40 -12.06
C ILE A 14 -22.91 -19.09 -12.66
N PHE A 15 -23.55 -18.58 -13.72
CA PHE A 15 -23.13 -17.32 -14.35
C PHE A 15 -23.37 -16.11 -13.42
N VAL A 16 -24.45 -16.07 -12.66
CA VAL A 16 -24.74 -15.01 -11.67
C VAL A 16 -23.77 -15.10 -10.49
N PHE A 17 -23.37 -16.31 -10.06
CA PHE A 17 -22.40 -16.49 -8.98
C PHE A 17 -20.97 -16.05 -9.38
N CYS A 18 -20.57 -16.26 -10.65
CA CYS A 18 -19.28 -15.78 -11.17
C CYS A 18 -19.20 -14.26 -11.29
N LEU A 19 -20.31 -13.56 -11.52
CA LEU A 19 -20.32 -12.09 -11.63
C LEU A 19 -20.12 -11.38 -10.26
N LEU A 20 -20.42 -12.04 -9.16
CA LEU A 20 -20.29 -11.49 -7.81
C LEU A 20 -18.87 -11.44 -7.27
N VAL A 21 -17.90 -12.10 -7.93
CA VAL A 21 -16.50 -12.19 -7.46
C VAL A 21 -15.59 -11.09 -8.02
N ILE A 22 -16.06 -10.31 -9.00
CA ILE A 22 -15.27 -9.21 -9.60
C ILE A 22 -15.58 -7.90 -8.85
N SER A 23 -15.22 -7.84 -7.58
CA SER A 23 -15.17 -6.55 -6.88
C SER A 23 -13.88 -5.85 -7.28
N PRO A 24 -13.90 -4.68 -7.96
CA PRO A 24 -12.70 -3.91 -8.18
C PRO A 24 -12.15 -3.51 -6.80
N SER A 25 -11.02 -4.07 -6.42
CA SER A 25 -10.28 -3.63 -5.25
C SER A 25 -9.83 -2.19 -5.51
N CYS A 26 -10.53 -1.24 -4.90
CA CYS A 26 -10.14 0.16 -4.96
C CYS A 26 -8.81 0.30 -4.21
N SER A 27 -7.69 0.27 -4.91
CA SER A 27 -6.38 0.50 -4.33
C SER A 27 -6.25 1.99 -4.01
N SER A 28 -6.03 2.31 -2.74
CA SER A 28 -5.74 3.67 -2.30
C SER A 28 -4.32 4.13 -2.69
N LEU A 29 -3.53 3.26 -3.33
CA LEU A 29 -2.15 3.48 -3.73
C LEU A 29 -2.00 3.38 -5.25
N LYS A 30 -1.30 4.34 -5.88
CA LYS A 30 -1.03 4.37 -7.32
C LYS A 30 0.37 4.87 -7.63
N ILE A 31 0.98 4.32 -8.67
CA ILE A 31 2.20 4.87 -9.28
C ILE A 31 1.83 6.09 -10.10
N THR A 32 2.59 7.18 -9.93
CA THR A 32 2.47 8.43 -10.70
C THR A 32 3.48 8.51 -11.83
N THR A 33 4.72 8.14 -11.54
CA THR A 33 5.81 8.06 -12.53
C THR A 33 6.70 6.88 -12.22
N SER A 34 7.34 6.32 -13.25
CA SER A 34 8.28 5.22 -13.09
C SER A 34 9.30 5.25 -14.23
N TRP A 35 10.58 5.21 -13.87
CA TRP A 35 11.73 5.29 -14.77
C TRP A 35 12.70 4.12 -14.53
N LYS A 36 13.34 3.69 -15.59
CA LYS A 36 14.42 2.71 -15.59
C LYS A 36 15.57 3.22 -16.46
N ALA A 37 16.81 3.04 -16.02
CA ALA A 37 17.98 3.36 -16.84
C ALA A 37 17.98 2.53 -18.13
N ALA A 38 18.36 3.18 -19.26
CA ALA A 38 18.32 2.54 -20.56
C ALA A 38 19.30 1.34 -20.69
N ASP A 39 20.41 1.41 -19.99
CA ASP A 39 21.46 0.40 -19.90
C ASP A 39 21.27 -0.58 -18.74
N ALA A 40 20.19 -0.43 -17.95
CA ALA A 40 19.91 -1.33 -16.84
C ALA A 40 19.56 -2.72 -17.33
N ILE A 41 20.39 -3.67 -16.97
CA ILE A 41 20.15 -5.09 -17.16
C ILE A 41 19.58 -5.69 -15.88
N VAL A 42 18.76 -6.74 -16.02
CA VAL A 42 18.32 -7.54 -14.87
C VAL A 42 19.55 -8.10 -14.16
N ALA A 43 19.67 -7.81 -12.88
CA ALA A 43 20.81 -8.24 -12.10
C ALA A 43 20.37 -9.19 -10.97
N ASN A 44 21.19 -10.20 -10.74
CA ASN A 44 21.10 -11.02 -9.52
C ASN A 44 21.93 -10.35 -8.45
N TYR A 45 21.24 -9.74 -7.48
CA TYR A 45 21.86 -9.14 -6.32
C TYR A 45 22.03 -10.18 -5.22
N ASN A 46 23.18 -10.17 -4.54
CA ASN A 46 23.45 -11.11 -3.44
C ASN A 46 22.73 -10.69 -2.16
N LYS A 47 22.73 -9.39 -1.88
CA LYS A 47 22.04 -8.83 -0.71
C LYS A 47 21.49 -7.45 -1.00
N ILE A 48 20.18 -7.30 -0.93
CA ILE A 48 19.47 -6.04 -1.14
C ILE A 48 19.13 -5.43 0.21
N LEU A 49 19.60 -4.21 0.46
CA LEU A 49 19.17 -3.42 1.61
C LEU A 49 17.94 -2.59 1.25
N VAL A 50 16.85 -2.74 1.99
CA VAL A 50 15.69 -1.84 1.93
C VAL A 50 15.83 -0.80 3.02
N LEU A 51 15.86 0.47 2.63
CA LEU A 51 16.11 1.61 3.51
C LEU A 51 14.95 2.61 3.45
N GLY A 52 14.16 2.67 4.50
CA GLY A 52 13.10 3.66 4.68
C GLY A 52 13.67 5.00 5.15
N LEU A 53 13.36 6.07 4.43
CA LEU A 53 13.73 7.44 4.76
C LEU A 53 12.45 8.25 5.01
N THR A 54 11.88 8.08 6.18
CA THR A 54 10.69 8.81 6.61
C THR A 54 11.09 9.92 7.58
N ARG A 55 10.59 11.13 7.36
CA ARG A 55 10.76 12.25 8.29
C ARG A 55 9.74 12.22 9.44
N ASP A 56 8.84 11.25 9.40
CA ASP A 56 7.80 11.11 10.41
C ASP A 56 8.39 10.46 11.68
N ASN A 57 8.01 10.99 12.84
CA ASN A 57 8.35 10.39 14.12
C ASN A 57 7.66 9.03 14.34
N ASP A 58 6.77 8.66 13.43
CA ASP A 58 6.09 7.36 13.45
C ASP A 58 6.97 6.29 12.79
N ARG A 59 7.80 5.70 13.62
CA ARG A 59 8.70 4.61 13.22
C ARG A 59 7.95 3.39 12.66
N SER A 60 6.67 3.22 13.00
CA SER A 60 5.85 2.10 12.55
C SER A 60 5.64 2.12 11.04
N ILE A 61 5.53 3.28 10.42
CA ILE A 61 5.41 3.40 8.96
C ILE A 61 6.69 2.89 8.30
N GLN A 62 7.85 3.33 8.77
CA GLN A 62 9.12 2.90 8.21
C GLN A 62 9.31 1.39 8.34
N GLU A 63 9.12 0.83 9.54
CA GLU A 63 9.26 -0.61 9.80
C GLU A 63 8.32 -1.45 8.92
N ASN A 64 7.05 -1.08 8.83
CA ASN A 64 6.09 -1.80 8.01
C ASN A 64 6.41 -1.70 6.52
N MET A 65 6.83 -0.52 6.03
CA MET A 65 7.23 -0.35 4.63
C MET A 65 8.45 -1.21 4.29
N GLU A 66 9.48 -1.21 5.14
CA GLU A 66 10.68 -2.04 4.96
C GLU A 66 10.33 -3.54 5.01
N ASN A 67 9.59 -3.98 6.03
CA ASN A 67 9.29 -5.40 6.26
C ASN A 67 8.48 -6.00 5.11
N HIS A 68 7.43 -5.32 4.64
CA HIS A 68 6.64 -5.83 3.52
C HIS A 68 7.41 -5.81 2.21
N PHE A 69 8.21 -4.77 1.97
CA PHE A 69 9.04 -4.72 0.77
C PHE A 69 10.09 -5.84 0.74
N VAL A 70 10.72 -6.09 1.89
CA VAL A 70 11.64 -7.22 2.08
C VAL A 70 10.95 -8.56 1.84
N ALA A 71 9.73 -8.75 2.36
CA ALA A 71 8.97 -9.98 2.14
C ALA A 71 8.69 -10.23 0.65
N ASP A 72 8.21 -9.20 -0.07
CA ASP A 72 7.93 -9.30 -1.51
C ASP A 72 9.19 -9.58 -2.35
N LEU A 73 10.36 -9.01 -1.98
CA LEU A 73 11.63 -9.32 -2.63
C LEU A 73 12.10 -10.75 -2.35
N ASN A 74 11.94 -11.22 -1.11
CA ASN A 74 12.29 -12.59 -0.73
C ASN A 74 11.39 -13.61 -1.42
N GLU A 75 10.10 -13.29 -1.65
CA GLU A 75 9.20 -14.11 -2.46
C GLU A 75 9.66 -14.24 -3.93
N LEU A 76 10.38 -13.27 -4.47
CA LEU A 76 11.03 -13.36 -5.79
C LEU A 76 12.34 -14.16 -5.76
N GLY A 77 12.83 -14.55 -4.56
CA GLY A 77 14.06 -15.31 -4.36
C GLY A 77 15.31 -14.47 -4.14
N TYR A 78 15.18 -13.13 -3.96
CA TYR A 78 16.30 -12.30 -3.53
C TYR A 78 16.56 -12.45 -2.03
N HIS A 79 17.78 -12.19 -1.59
CA HIS A 79 18.09 -12.03 -0.18
C HIS A 79 17.99 -10.55 0.19
N ALA A 80 16.81 -10.11 0.63
CA ALA A 80 16.57 -8.74 1.06
C ALA A 80 16.53 -8.62 2.58
N VAL A 81 17.00 -7.48 3.10
CA VAL A 81 17.00 -7.14 4.53
C VAL A 81 16.54 -5.69 4.73
N GLY A 82 15.79 -5.43 5.80
CA GLY A 82 15.40 -4.09 6.19
C GLY A 82 16.49 -3.37 6.98
N SER A 83 16.63 -2.07 6.80
CA SER A 83 17.66 -1.28 7.47
C SER A 83 17.49 -1.28 8.99
N ILE A 84 16.26 -1.17 9.48
CA ILE A 84 15.98 -1.16 10.92
C ILE A 84 16.24 -2.53 11.54
N SER A 85 15.82 -3.61 10.90
CA SER A 85 15.97 -4.96 11.43
C SER A 85 17.42 -5.44 11.43
N GLU A 86 18.21 -5.07 10.42
CA GLU A 86 19.60 -5.55 10.27
C GLU A 86 20.60 -4.69 11.05
N TYR A 87 20.41 -3.36 11.07
CA TYR A 87 21.40 -2.45 11.61
C TYR A 87 20.87 -1.56 12.75
N GLY A 88 19.56 -1.63 13.02
CA GLY A 88 18.89 -0.76 13.99
C GLY A 88 18.63 0.66 13.44
N PRO A 89 17.88 1.46 14.22
CA PRO A 89 17.39 2.77 13.78
C PRO A 89 18.47 3.85 13.65
N LYS A 90 19.68 3.57 14.09
CA LYS A 90 20.79 4.53 14.15
C LYS A 90 21.91 4.24 13.16
N LEU A 91 21.64 3.48 12.11
CA LEU A 91 22.64 3.02 11.15
C LEU A 91 23.52 4.16 10.62
N PHE A 92 22.91 5.31 10.32
CA PHE A 92 23.59 6.46 9.69
C PHE A 92 23.78 7.64 10.65
N GLU A 93 23.51 7.48 11.96
CA GLU A 93 23.80 8.53 12.93
C GLU A 93 25.32 8.73 13.11
N ASN A 94 25.77 9.98 12.98
CA ASN A 94 27.14 10.39 13.23
C ASN A 94 28.24 9.69 12.40
N ILE A 95 27.90 9.18 11.20
CA ILE A 95 28.86 8.66 10.24
C ILE A 95 28.77 9.44 8.92
N ASP A 96 29.91 9.61 8.27
CA ASP A 96 29.97 10.19 6.93
C ASP A 96 29.54 9.18 5.85
N GLU A 97 29.22 9.68 4.66
CA GLU A 97 28.75 8.86 3.53
C GLU A 97 29.73 7.73 3.17
N ALA A 98 31.04 8.05 3.11
CA ALA A 98 32.05 7.07 2.71
C ALA A 98 32.13 5.90 3.71
N SER A 99 32.09 6.23 5.00
CA SER A 99 32.06 5.23 6.09
C SER A 99 30.79 4.39 6.07
N ALA A 100 29.64 5.02 5.80
CA ALA A 100 28.36 4.33 5.67
C ALA A 100 28.40 3.31 4.51
N LEU A 101 28.84 3.74 3.34
CA LEU A 101 28.96 2.90 2.15
C LEU A 101 29.94 1.75 2.35
N GLN A 102 31.09 2.02 2.99
CA GLN A 102 32.08 0.99 3.31
C GLN A 102 31.50 -0.07 4.26
N LYS A 103 30.72 0.35 5.28
CA LYS A 103 30.04 -0.54 6.21
C LYS A 103 29.03 -1.44 5.49
N LEU A 104 28.20 -0.89 4.60
CA LEU A 104 27.24 -1.64 3.82
C LEU A 104 27.90 -2.64 2.89
N LYS A 105 28.96 -2.22 2.21
CA LYS A 105 29.76 -3.10 1.33
C LYS A 105 30.39 -4.25 2.10
N ASN A 106 30.97 -3.98 3.27
CA ASN A 106 31.58 -5.01 4.13
C ASN A 106 30.54 -6.01 4.65
N SER A 107 29.27 -5.65 4.73
CA SER A 107 28.18 -6.55 5.10
C SER A 107 27.56 -7.30 3.89
N GLY A 108 28.17 -7.19 2.71
CA GLY A 108 27.79 -7.90 1.50
C GLY A 108 26.62 -7.28 0.74
N VAL A 109 26.19 -6.06 1.11
CA VAL A 109 25.14 -5.34 0.37
C VAL A 109 25.68 -4.90 -0.98
N ASP A 110 25.02 -5.32 -2.05
CA ASP A 110 25.36 -4.99 -3.44
C ASP A 110 24.23 -4.25 -4.19
N ALA A 111 23.09 -4.05 -3.53
CA ALA A 111 22.02 -3.16 -3.98
C ALA A 111 21.33 -2.47 -2.81
N ILE A 112 20.85 -1.26 -3.02
CA ILE A 112 20.07 -0.49 -2.05
C ILE A 112 18.76 -0.07 -2.70
N ILE A 113 17.65 -0.35 -2.03
CA ILE A 113 16.34 0.22 -2.37
C ILE A 113 15.99 1.24 -1.29
N THR A 114 15.83 2.50 -1.68
CA THR A 114 15.36 3.55 -0.79
C THR A 114 13.83 3.68 -0.90
N ILE A 115 13.16 3.92 0.23
CA ILE A 115 11.75 4.28 0.30
C ILE A 115 11.68 5.64 0.97
N VAL A 116 11.46 6.69 0.19
CA VAL A 116 11.52 8.08 0.66
C VAL A 116 10.12 8.65 0.78
N LEU A 117 9.76 9.16 1.95
CA LEU A 117 8.56 9.98 2.11
C LEU A 117 8.89 11.41 1.65
N LEU A 118 8.41 11.78 0.46
CA LEU A 118 8.64 13.11 -0.10
C LEU A 118 7.78 14.16 0.60
N ASP A 119 6.49 13.84 0.77
CA ASP A 119 5.52 14.76 1.35
C ASP A 119 4.34 14.02 2.01
N LYS A 120 3.69 14.70 2.96
CA LYS A 120 2.52 14.23 3.69
C LYS A 120 1.53 15.37 3.81
N GLU A 121 0.51 15.36 2.99
CA GLU A 121 -0.57 16.33 3.02
C GLU A 121 -1.71 15.84 3.90
N ARG A 122 -2.25 16.74 4.73
CA ARG A 122 -3.45 16.50 5.54
C ARG A 122 -4.54 17.45 5.12
N GLU A 123 -5.61 16.92 4.57
CA GLU A 123 -6.78 17.70 4.15
C GLU A 123 -7.93 17.45 5.13
N ARG A 124 -8.39 18.51 5.76
CA ARG A 124 -9.52 18.45 6.69
C ARG A 124 -10.80 18.79 5.95
N LYS A 125 -11.69 17.80 5.82
CA LYS A 125 -13.00 17.96 5.18
C LYS A 125 -14.10 17.98 6.22
N TYR A 126 -15.03 18.91 6.07
CA TYR A 126 -16.25 18.93 6.86
C TYR A 126 -17.31 18.05 6.18
N VAL A 127 -17.79 17.07 6.89
CA VAL A 127 -18.94 16.26 6.49
C VAL A 127 -20.18 16.85 7.17
N PRO A 128 -21.11 17.44 6.41
CA PRO A 128 -22.31 18.04 7.00
C PRO A 128 -23.13 16.95 7.69
N GLY A 129 -23.63 17.29 8.87
CA GLY A 129 -24.54 16.42 9.59
C GLY A 129 -25.87 16.26 8.89
N ASN A 130 -26.47 15.11 9.03
CA ASN A 130 -27.77 14.81 8.49
C ASN A 130 -28.86 14.89 9.59
N ILE A 131 -30.04 15.30 9.18
CA ILE A 131 -31.22 15.30 10.04
C ILE A 131 -32.13 14.17 9.58
N TYR A 132 -32.26 13.15 10.41
CA TYR A 132 -33.18 12.03 10.17
C TYR A 132 -34.47 12.24 10.96
N TYR A 133 -35.59 12.00 10.30
CA TYR A 133 -36.89 11.90 10.96
C TYR A 133 -37.23 10.41 11.11
N SER A 134 -37.17 9.90 12.35
CA SER A 134 -37.56 8.53 12.63
C SER A 134 -38.93 8.52 13.32
N PRO A 135 -39.86 7.73 12.86
CA PRO A 135 -41.13 7.56 13.57
C PRO A 135 -40.85 6.82 14.88
N TYR A 136 -41.04 7.50 16.00
CA TYR A 136 -40.75 6.95 17.32
C TYR A 136 -41.89 6.09 17.89
N GLY A 137 -43.09 6.16 17.33
CA GLY A 137 -44.24 5.39 17.74
C GLY A 137 -45.54 6.00 17.23
N TYR A 138 -46.54 5.17 17.21
CA TYR A 138 -47.90 5.59 16.91
C TYR A 138 -48.67 5.66 18.22
N TYR A 139 -49.12 6.89 18.60
CA TYR A 139 -50.04 7.07 19.70
C TYR A 139 -51.44 7.08 19.18
N TYR A 140 -52.27 6.14 19.65
CA TYR A 140 -53.73 6.19 19.48
C TYR A 140 -54.30 7.14 20.53
N ASN A 141 -54.71 8.32 20.10
CA ASN A 141 -55.56 9.13 20.95
C ASN A 141 -56.94 8.50 20.96
N ARG A 142 -57.27 7.80 22.06
CA ARG A 142 -58.55 7.08 22.24
C ARG A 142 -59.76 8.01 22.12
N PHE A 143 -59.61 9.31 22.29
CA PHE A 143 -60.70 10.28 22.25
C PHE A 143 -61.12 10.65 20.85
N TRP A 144 -60.21 10.66 19.86
CA TRP A 144 -60.47 11.24 18.55
C TRP A 144 -60.14 10.33 17.39
N GLY A 145 -59.66 9.12 17.64
CA GLY A 145 -59.26 8.20 16.57
C GLY A 145 -58.10 8.69 15.69
N TYR A 146 -57.37 9.73 16.12
CA TYR A 146 -56.29 10.28 15.37
C TYR A 146 -55.00 9.50 15.54
N ARG A 147 -54.39 9.15 14.41
CA ARG A 147 -53.01 8.69 14.36
C ARG A 147 -52.09 9.89 14.39
N THR A 148 -51.49 10.16 15.52
CA THR A 148 -50.42 11.17 15.57
C THR A 148 -49.11 10.45 15.53
N ALA A 149 -48.40 10.57 14.38
CA ALA A 149 -47.02 10.11 14.28
C ALA A 149 -46.11 11.12 14.95
N ILE A 150 -45.47 10.74 16.04
CA ILE A 150 -44.45 11.55 16.68
C ILE A 150 -43.11 11.18 16.04
N TYR A 151 -42.51 12.15 15.34
CA TYR A 151 -41.18 11.99 14.76
C TYR A 151 -40.16 12.55 15.72
N ARG A 152 -39.22 11.71 16.14
CA ARG A 152 -38.06 12.18 16.86
C ARG A 152 -37.04 12.66 15.84
N ARG A 153 -36.66 13.93 15.96
CA ARG A 153 -35.58 14.51 15.18
C ARG A 153 -34.26 13.98 15.74
N ILE A 154 -33.59 13.11 15.00
CA ILE A 154 -32.23 12.71 15.29
C ILE A 154 -31.33 13.68 14.55
N TYR A 155 -30.60 14.47 15.33
CA TYR A 155 -29.59 15.37 14.81
C TYR A 155 -28.24 14.69 14.91
N GLU A 156 -27.63 14.36 13.77
CA GLU A 156 -26.24 13.98 13.69
C GLU A 156 -25.43 15.24 13.40
N PRO A 157 -24.61 15.73 14.37
CA PRO A 157 -23.78 16.90 14.11
C PRO A 157 -22.78 16.58 13.00
N GLY A 158 -22.51 17.57 12.15
CA GLY A 158 -21.43 17.45 11.18
C GLY A 158 -20.09 17.24 11.89
N TYR A 159 -19.21 16.48 11.27
CA TYR A 159 -17.89 16.17 11.81
C TYR A 159 -16.80 16.44 10.77
N TYR A 160 -15.59 16.61 11.25
CA TYR A 160 -14.43 16.77 10.39
C TYR A 160 -13.74 15.42 10.20
N VAL A 161 -13.48 15.07 8.94
CA VAL A 161 -12.60 13.96 8.56
C VAL A 161 -11.27 14.54 8.12
N THR A 162 -10.20 13.90 8.50
CA THR A 162 -8.86 14.27 8.03
C THR A 162 -8.35 13.18 7.11
N ASP A 163 -8.36 13.46 5.83
CA ASP A 163 -7.75 12.58 4.82
C ASP A 163 -6.26 12.85 4.78
N THR A 164 -5.45 11.80 4.71
CA THR A 164 -4.00 11.91 4.61
C THR A 164 -3.51 11.37 3.28
N LYS A 165 -2.75 12.19 2.56
CA LYS A 165 -2.08 11.80 1.32
C LYS A 165 -0.58 11.70 1.59
N TYR A 166 0.03 10.64 1.12
CA TYR A 166 1.47 10.45 1.18
C TYR A 166 2.03 10.40 -0.23
N PHE A 167 3.15 11.06 -0.44
CA PHE A 167 3.91 11.04 -1.69
C PHE A 167 5.22 10.32 -1.44
N TRP A 168 5.44 9.26 -2.18
CA TRP A 168 6.58 8.38 -2.00
C TRP A 168 7.46 8.34 -3.22
N GLU A 169 8.74 8.13 -3.01
CA GLU A 169 9.69 7.78 -4.05
C GLU A 169 10.50 6.56 -3.62
N SER A 170 10.63 5.58 -4.52
CA SER A 170 11.57 4.48 -4.33
C SER A 170 12.59 4.46 -5.44
N ASN A 171 13.85 4.26 -5.05
CA ASN A 171 14.98 4.21 -5.95
C ASN A 171 15.77 2.92 -5.71
N LEU A 172 16.18 2.23 -6.78
CA LEU A 172 17.12 1.13 -6.73
C LEU A 172 18.48 1.60 -7.21
N TYR A 173 19.48 1.42 -6.36
CA TYR A 173 20.88 1.69 -6.66
C TYR A 173 21.67 0.40 -6.75
N ASP A 174 22.42 0.21 -7.83
CA ASP A 174 23.39 -0.85 -7.98
C ASP A 174 24.71 -0.43 -7.32
N MET A 175 25.18 -1.23 -6.37
CA MET A 175 26.38 -0.98 -5.57
C MET A 175 27.55 -1.87 -5.94
N ARG A 176 27.41 -2.75 -6.93
CA ARG A 176 28.45 -3.70 -7.33
C ARG A 176 29.69 -3.03 -7.89
N ASN A 177 29.50 -1.98 -8.65
CA ASN A 177 30.57 -1.10 -9.10
C ASN A 177 30.64 0.10 -8.16
N MET A 178 31.78 0.58 -7.76
CA MET A 178 32.00 1.65 -6.78
C MET A 178 31.17 2.95 -6.99
N SER A 179 30.45 3.04 -8.09
CA SER A 179 29.61 4.16 -8.47
C SER A 179 28.12 3.86 -8.21
N GLN A 180 27.60 4.09 -7.05
CA GLN A 180 26.17 3.99 -6.73
C GLN A 180 25.27 4.38 -7.94
N THR A 181 25.02 3.42 -8.84
CA THR A 181 24.33 3.72 -10.10
C THR A 181 22.84 3.59 -9.88
N LEU A 182 22.10 4.68 -10.12
CA LEU A 182 20.64 4.64 -10.10
C LEU A 182 20.13 3.82 -11.29
N VAL A 183 19.46 2.71 -10.99
CA VAL A 183 18.94 1.75 -11.97
C VAL A 183 17.45 1.96 -12.24
N TYR A 184 16.71 2.34 -11.19
CA TYR A 184 15.27 2.50 -11.25
C TYR A 184 14.81 3.56 -10.25
N SER A 185 13.78 4.31 -10.65
CA SER A 185 13.11 5.29 -9.80
C SER A 185 11.60 5.26 -10.05
N VAL A 186 10.82 5.34 -9.01
CA VAL A 186 9.35 5.36 -9.08
C VAL A 186 8.78 6.30 -8.05
N GLN A 187 7.79 7.09 -8.47
CA GLN A 187 6.99 7.90 -7.57
C GLN A 187 5.57 7.35 -7.48
N SER A 188 5.02 7.42 -6.29
CA SER A 188 3.67 6.94 -6.01
C SER A 188 2.96 7.81 -4.98
N GLN A 189 1.63 7.69 -4.96
CA GLN A 189 0.76 8.38 -4.02
C GLN A 189 -0.12 7.36 -3.30
N SER A 190 -0.28 7.51 -2.00
CA SER A 190 -1.29 6.78 -1.22
C SER A 190 -2.28 7.76 -0.59
N PHE A 191 -3.54 7.35 -0.56
CA PHE A 191 -4.64 8.13 0.00
C PHE A 191 -5.22 7.38 1.18
N ASP A 192 -5.24 8.04 2.32
CA ASP A 192 -5.89 7.64 3.57
C ASP A 192 -5.76 6.12 3.89
N PRO A 193 -4.54 5.60 4.04
CA PRO A 193 -4.34 4.19 4.30
C PRO A 193 -4.93 3.81 5.66
N ALA A 194 -5.67 2.71 5.71
CA ALA A 194 -6.34 2.25 6.93
C ALA A 194 -5.36 1.93 8.08
N SER A 195 -4.12 1.57 7.78
CA SER A 195 -3.04 1.36 8.73
C SER A 195 -1.67 1.42 8.03
N SER A 196 -0.60 1.61 8.80
CA SER A 196 0.78 1.54 8.30
C SER A 196 1.14 0.16 7.75
N GLU A 197 0.62 -0.90 8.35
CA GLU A 197 0.80 -2.28 7.90
C GLU A 197 0.17 -2.50 6.51
N ARG A 198 -1.09 -2.06 6.34
CA ARG A 198 -1.77 -2.16 5.04
C ARG A 198 -1.10 -1.32 3.97
N LEU A 199 -0.62 -0.13 4.34
CA LEU A 199 0.16 0.72 3.46
C LEU A 199 1.43 -0.01 3.00
N GLY A 200 2.22 -0.57 3.92
CA GLY A 200 3.44 -1.30 3.62
C GLY A 200 3.20 -2.49 2.69
N HIS A 201 2.17 -3.31 2.99
CA HIS A 201 1.79 -4.45 2.16
C HIS A 201 1.42 -4.04 0.72
N GLN A 202 0.57 -3.03 0.57
CA GLN A 202 0.16 -2.56 -0.75
C GLN A 202 1.32 -1.92 -1.51
N TYR A 203 2.18 -1.20 -0.79
CA TYR A 203 3.33 -0.53 -1.35
C TYR A 203 4.38 -1.50 -1.91
N GLY A 204 4.83 -2.44 -1.09
CA GLY A 204 5.80 -3.46 -1.49
C GLY A 204 5.33 -4.19 -2.75
N LYS A 205 4.11 -4.73 -2.69
CA LYS A 205 3.51 -5.46 -3.82
C LYS A 205 3.41 -4.63 -5.10
N LEU A 206 3.02 -3.35 -4.98
CA LEU A 206 2.89 -2.46 -6.15
C LEU A 206 4.24 -2.13 -6.77
N ILE A 207 5.22 -1.74 -5.95
CA ILE A 207 6.52 -1.27 -6.45
C ILE A 207 7.38 -2.44 -6.93
N VAL A 208 7.44 -3.55 -6.19
CA VAL A 208 8.16 -4.77 -6.63
C VAL A 208 7.51 -5.30 -7.92
N GLY A 209 6.18 -5.28 -8.02
CA GLY A 209 5.48 -5.65 -9.25
C GLY A 209 5.84 -4.76 -10.45
N ASP A 210 5.99 -3.45 -10.27
CA ASP A 210 6.45 -2.54 -11.34
C ASP A 210 7.91 -2.81 -11.73
N MET A 211 8.79 -3.08 -10.75
CA MET A 211 10.19 -3.46 -11.03
C MET A 211 10.29 -4.72 -11.89
N VAL A 212 9.47 -5.73 -11.60
CA VAL A 212 9.39 -6.96 -12.41
C VAL A 212 8.85 -6.66 -13.81
N LYS A 213 7.74 -5.92 -13.90
CA LYS A 213 7.13 -5.53 -15.18
C LYS A 213 8.09 -4.76 -16.09
N LYS A 214 8.97 -3.95 -15.51
CA LYS A 214 9.99 -3.18 -16.24
C LYS A 214 11.29 -3.94 -16.47
N ASN A 215 11.35 -5.22 -16.11
CA ASN A 215 12.55 -6.03 -16.18
C ASN A 215 13.75 -5.35 -15.45
N VAL A 216 13.52 -4.83 -14.26
CA VAL A 216 14.54 -4.38 -13.31
C VAL A 216 14.94 -5.54 -12.38
N LEU A 217 13.93 -6.27 -11.93
CA LEU A 217 14.06 -7.51 -11.16
C LEU A 217 13.37 -8.65 -11.91
N GLN A 218 13.73 -9.88 -11.59
CA GLN A 218 13.07 -11.09 -12.09
C GLN A 218 12.94 -12.12 -10.96
N SER A 219 11.98 -13.04 -11.08
CA SER A 219 11.95 -14.17 -10.16
C SER A 219 13.20 -15.03 -10.35
N THR A 220 13.93 -15.25 -9.28
CA THR A 220 15.10 -16.13 -9.24
C THR A 220 14.71 -17.55 -8.82
N ILE A 221 13.43 -17.76 -8.44
CA ILE A 221 12.90 -19.08 -8.10
C ILE A 221 12.62 -19.83 -9.40
N ILE A 222 13.41 -20.85 -9.67
CA ILE A 222 13.15 -21.80 -10.75
C ILE A 222 11.90 -22.59 -10.35
N SER A 223 10.79 -22.38 -11.10
CA SER A 223 9.61 -23.24 -10.93
C SER A 223 10.02 -24.67 -11.29
N LYS A 224 10.11 -25.55 -10.29
CA LYS A 224 10.29 -26.98 -10.48
C LYS A 224 9.02 -27.61 -11.00
#